data_630f0707362b96673976dd8cd92d61c6
#
_entry.id   630f0707362b96673976dd8cd92d61c6
#
_cell.length_a   1.000
_cell.length_b   1.000
_cell.length_c   1.000
_cell.angle_alpha   90.00
_cell.angle_beta   90.00
_cell.angle_gamma   90.00
#
_symmetry.space_group_name_H-M   'P 1'
#
loop_
_entity.id
_entity.type
_entity.pdbx_description
1 polymer ?
#
loop_
_entity_poly.entity_id
_entity_poly.type
_entity_poly.pdbx_seq_one_letter_code
_entity_poly.pdbx_strand_id
1 'polypeptide(L)'
;MFLNNTAGALPVFLTNLVHHHFDCIQQYEADRLDWSCYDAIILTIHSDQRHLMELAGHFDAYLKSGGTIFFNGHVVQRFLPELCAFKPLPKRGKLDLMVHREKEHPVFEGIDSAMLSFRKGVSGFYGRGMNPPPEGAEILNSVGPDHWPLDWIATRSTGGRLFMHAGNDFWGFWMIGSPQNLPIVQRLFDWLATSSNINSSESVA
;
A
#
# COMPACT_ATOMS: atom_id res chain seq x y z
N MET A 1 -4.79 -9.87 6.62
CA MET A 1 -4.39 -9.35 7.95
C MET A 1 -4.09 -7.88 7.87
N PHE A 2 -4.62 -7.08 8.77
CA PHE A 2 -4.33 -5.65 8.88
C PHE A 2 -3.54 -5.42 10.18
N LEU A 3 -2.29 -4.98 10.07
CA LEU A 3 -1.44 -4.70 11.21
C LEU A 3 -1.69 -3.29 11.74
N ASN A 4 -2.28 -3.21 12.92
CA ASN A 4 -2.61 -1.96 13.59
C ASN A 4 -1.57 -1.63 14.65
N ASN A 5 -1.14 -0.38 14.69
CA ASN A 5 -0.26 0.18 15.73
C ASN A 5 -0.87 1.43 16.40
N THR A 6 -2.18 1.56 16.39
CA THR A 6 -2.87 2.65 17.07
C THR A 6 -3.62 2.12 18.28
N ALA A 7 -3.74 2.93 19.33
CA ALA A 7 -4.49 2.57 20.53
C ALA A 7 -6.01 2.51 20.31
N GLY A 8 -6.50 2.98 19.18
CA GLY A 8 -7.92 2.98 18.81
C GLY A 8 -8.30 1.77 17.96
N ALA A 9 -9.58 1.41 17.98
CA ALA A 9 -10.15 0.50 17.01
C ALA A 9 -9.97 1.07 15.59
N LEU A 10 -9.82 0.19 14.61
CA LEU A 10 -9.93 0.60 13.21
C LEU A 10 -11.18 1.45 13.05
N PRO A 11 -11.09 2.53 12.27
CA PRO A 11 -12.26 3.33 11.99
C PRO A 11 -13.40 2.42 11.50
N VAL A 12 -14.54 2.48 12.18
CA VAL A 12 -15.74 1.66 11.87
C VAL A 12 -16.14 1.77 10.40
N PHE A 13 -15.84 2.91 9.76
CA PHE A 13 -16.11 3.08 8.34
C PHE A 13 -15.33 2.11 7.44
N LEU A 14 -14.08 1.73 7.80
CA LEU A 14 -13.31 0.80 6.98
C LEU A 14 -13.97 -0.59 6.98
N THR A 15 -14.42 -1.05 8.15
CA THR A 15 -15.15 -2.32 8.26
C THR A 15 -16.51 -2.30 7.55
N ASN A 16 -17.14 -1.13 7.42
CA ASN A 16 -18.43 -0.97 6.72
C ASN A 16 -18.27 -0.75 5.21
N LEU A 17 -17.10 -0.30 4.75
CA LEU A 17 -16.84 -0.04 3.34
C LEU A 17 -16.32 -1.25 2.59
N VAL A 18 -15.53 -2.07 3.26
CA VAL A 18 -14.84 -3.19 2.65
C VAL A 18 -15.68 -4.44 2.80
N HIS A 19 -16.06 -5.05 1.66
CA HIS A 19 -16.85 -6.29 1.65
C HIS A 19 -16.03 -7.53 2.02
N HIS A 20 -14.70 -7.41 2.05
CA HIS A 20 -13.80 -8.49 2.44
C HIS A 20 -13.62 -8.54 3.95
N HIS A 21 -13.58 -9.75 4.48
CA HIS A 21 -13.19 -9.96 5.88
C HIS A 21 -11.70 -9.68 6.06
N PHE A 22 -11.32 -8.97 7.12
CA PHE A 22 -9.93 -8.82 7.53
C PHE A 22 -9.80 -8.80 9.05
N ASP A 23 -8.78 -9.47 9.55
CA ASP A 23 -8.41 -9.45 10.93
C ASP A 23 -7.56 -8.21 11.23
N CYS A 24 -7.97 -7.44 12.23
CA CYS A 24 -7.20 -6.31 12.73
C CYS A 24 -6.37 -6.76 13.93
N ILE A 25 -5.08 -6.92 13.69
CA ILE A 25 -4.13 -7.46 14.66
C ILE A 25 -3.25 -6.34 15.18
N GLN A 26 -3.05 -6.29 16.50
CA GLN A 26 -2.03 -5.42 17.06
C GLN A 26 -0.66 -5.85 16.57
N GLN A 27 0.12 -4.90 16.04
CA GLN A 27 1.39 -5.19 15.37
C GLN A 27 2.33 -6.04 16.24
N TYR A 28 2.34 -5.83 17.56
CA TYR A 28 3.20 -6.55 18.52
C TYR A 28 2.75 -7.98 18.86
N GLU A 29 1.65 -8.43 18.26
CA GLU A 29 1.13 -9.80 18.40
C GLU A 29 1.29 -10.60 17.11
N ALA A 30 1.77 -9.98 16.04
CA ALA A 30 1.82 -10.56 14.70
C ALA A 30 2.76 -11.77 14.59
N ASP A 31 3.83 -11.81 15.39
CA ASP A 31 4.81 -12.91 15.44
C ASP A 31 4.21 -14.24 15.90
N ARG A 32 3.04 -14.21 16.57
CA ARG A 32 2.35 -15.38 17.12
C ARG A 32 1.39 -16.04 16.13
N LEU A 33 1.18 -15.43 14.96
CA LEU A 33 0.19 -15.86 14.00
C LEU A 33 0.83 -16.62 12.85
N ASP A 34 0.06 -17.52 12.26
CA ASP A 34 0.39 -18.13 10.98
C ASP A 34 -0.02 -17.19 9.84
N TRP A 35 0.96 -16.56 9.22
CA TRP A 35 0.72 -15.60 8.14
C TRP A 35 0.25 -16.25 6.84
N SER A 36 0.46 -17.56 6.68
CA SER A 36 0.01 -18.31 5.49
C SER A 36 -1.51 -18.39 5.35
N CYS A 37 -2.24 -18.13 6.45
CA CYS A 37 -3.70 -18.08 6.48
C CYS A 37 -4.30 -16.81 5.85
N TYR A 38 -3.47 -15.83 5.48
CA TYR A 38 -3.93 -14.55 4.98
C TYR A 38 -3.55 -14.33 3.52
N ASP A 39 -4.50 -13.86 2.71
CA ASP A 39 -4.27 -13.49 1.30
C ASP A 39 -3.35 -12.27 1.15
N ALA A 40 -3.42 -11.35 2.11
CA ALA A 40 -2.59 -10.15 2.12
C ALA A 40 -2.31 -9.63 3.53
N ILE A 41 -1.21 -8.89 3.66
CA ILE A 41 -0.84 -8.14 4.86
C ILE A 41 -0.86 -6.65 4.54
N ILE A 42 -1.59 -5.89 5.37
CA ILE A 42 -1.75 -4.45 5.20
C ILE A 42 -1.03 -3.73 6.34
N LEU A 43 -0.15 -2.83 5.97
CA LEU A 43 0.61 -1.95 6.86
C LEU A 43 0.18 -0.50 6.66
N THR A 44 0.18 0.28 7.75
CA THR A 44 -0.25 1.67 7.76
C THR A 44 0.91 2.62 7.91
N ILE A 45 0.67 3.91 7.65
CA ILE A 45 1.64 4.96 7.93
C ILE A 45 2.03 5.05 9.42
N HIS A 46 1.20 4.50 10.29
CA HIS A 46 1.42 4.50 11.75
C HIS A 46 2.18 3.27 12.27
N SER A 47 2.61 2.37 11.39
CA SER A 47 3.37 1.18 11.77
C SER A 47 4.66 1.53 12.50
N ASP A 48 4.94 0.86 13.61
CA ASP A 48 6.25 0.92 14.28
C ASP A 48 7.28 0.14 13.44
N GLN A 49 8.04 0.86 12.64
CA GLN A 49 8.99 0.25 11.71
C GLN A 49 10.20 -0.37 12.39
N ARG A 50 10.50 -0.04 13.66
CA ARG A 50 11.52 -0.76 14.43
C ARG A 50 11.06 -2.17 14.72
N HIS A 51 9.82 -2.32 15.19
CA HIS A 51 9.24 -3.65 15.39
C HIS A 51 9.03 -4.40 14.06
N LEU A 52 8.70 -3.73 12.95
CA LEU A 52 8.66 -4.38 11.64
C LEU A 52 10.02 -4.96 11.23
N MET A 53 11.14 -4.37 11.65
CA MET A 53 12.47 -4.96 11.43
C MET A 53 12.66 -6.27 12.22
N GLU A 54 12.08 -6.39 13.40
CA GLU A 54 12.10 -7.64 14.17
C GLU A 54 11.28 -8.73 13.48
N LEU A 55 10.23 -8.34 12.75
CA LEU A 55 9.38 -9.22 11.94
C LEU A 55 9.92 -9.45 10.50
N ALA A 56 11.09 -8.93 10.15
CA ALA A 56 11.62 -9.00 8.78
C ALA A 56 11.66 -10.43 8.21
N GLY A 57 12.00 -11.42 9.05
CA GLY A 57 11.99 -12.82 8.67
C GLY A 57 10.61 -13.36 8.30
N HIS A 58 9.55 -12.93 9.00
CA HIS A 58 8.16 -13.29 8.70
C HIS A 58 7.71 -12.67 7.38
N PHE A 59 8.00 -11.38 7.16
CA PHE A 59 7.70 -10.71 5.88
C PHE A 59 8.41 -11.37 4.70
N ASP A 60 9.69 -11.69 4.87
CA ASP A 60 10.47 -12.33 3.81
C ASP A 60 9.94 -13.73 3.48
N ALA A 61 9.65 -14.55 4.50
CA ALA A 61 9.05 -15.88 4.32
C ALA A 61 7.68 -15.79 3.65
N TYR A 62 6.84 -14.83 4.07
CA TYR A 62 5.50 -14.61 3.49
C TYR A 62 5.57 -14.21 2.02
N LEU A 63 6.48 -13.28 1.64
CA LEU A 63 6.70 -12.94 0.24
C LEU A 63 7.31 -14.10 -0.57
N LYS A 64 8.19 -14.92 0.04
CA LYS A 64 8.72 -16.12 -0.62
C LYS A 64 7.66 -17.18 -0.90
N SER A 65 6.63 -17.26 -0.10
CA SER A 65 5.49 -18.16 -0.34
C SER A 65 4.44 -17.61 -1.33
N GLY A 66 4.69 -16.45 -1.94
CA GLY A 66 3.77 -15.85 -2.91
C GLY A 66 2.78 -14.85 -2.32
N GLY A 67 2.91 -14.53 -1.03
CA GLY A 67 2.03 -13.58 -0.33
C GLY A 67 2.11 -12.15 -0.86
N THR A 68 1.12 -11.33 -0.54
CA THR A 68 1.06 -9.92 -0.94
C THR A 68 1.10 -9.02 0.28
N ILE A 69 1.98 -8.02 0.25
CA ILE A 69 2.06 -6.97 1.26
C ILE A 69 1.66 -5.64 0.63
N PHE A 70 0.76 -4.91 1.27
CA PHE A 70 0.46 -3.53 0.95
C PHE A 70 0.97 -2.64 2.07
N PHE A 71 1.86 -1.71 1.75
CA PHE A 71 2.41 -0.78 2.72
C PHE A 71 2.06 0.66 2.35
N ASN A 72 1.36 1.35 3.25
CA ASN A 72 1.16 2.80 3.20
C ASN A 72 2.19 3.49 4.06
N GLY A 73 2.79 4.56 3.53
CA GLY A 73 3.57 5.48 4.34
C GLY A 73 5.01 5.68 3.89
N HIS A 74 5.75 6.33 4.75
CA HIS A 74 7.14 6.67 4.49
C HIS A 74 8.06 5.63 5.12
N VAL A 75 8.96 5.05 4.34
CA VAL A 75 9.99 4.14 4.86
C VAL A 75 11.01 4.96 5.65
N VAL A 76 11.08 4.72 6.94
CA VAL A 76 12.10 5.28 7.85
C VAL A 76 13.13 4.20 8.18
N GLN A 77 12.65 2.97 8.41
CA GLN A 77 13.49 1.80 8.67
C GLN A 77 13.22 0.73 7.60
N ARG A 78 14.29 0.16 7.05
CA ARG A 78 14.17 -0.89 6.03
C ARG A 78 13.95 -2.24 6.72
N PHE A 79 12.75 -2.77 6.63
CA PHE A 79 12.40 -4.10 7.13
C PHE A 79 12.31 -5.17 6.02
N LEU A 80 12.43 -4.76 4.76
CA LEU A 80 12.51 -5.61 3.57
C LEU A 80 13.61 -5.09 2.64
N PRO A 81 14.30 -5.96 1.88
CA PRO A 81 15.36 -5.56 0.95
C PRO A 81 14.86 -4.64 -0.18
N GLU A 82 13.61 -4.78 -0.59
CA GLU A 82 12.97 -3.96 -1.64
C GLU A 82 12.74 -2.50 -1.21
N LEU A 83 12.73 -2.24 0.09
CA LEU A 83 12.42 -0.90 0.61
C LEU A 83 13.65 -0.01 0.66
N CYS A 84 13.49 1.24 0.29
CA CYS A 84 14.46 2.31 0.45
C CYS A 84 13.87 3.46 1.26
N ALA A 85 14.72 4.18 1.99
CA ALA A 85 14.28 5.30 2.83
C ALA A 85 13.56 6.37 2.01
N PHE A 86 12.50 6.91 2.59
CA PHE A 86 11.67 7.95 1.98
C PHE A 86 12.51 9.19 1.61
N LYS A 87 12.26 9.70 0.42
CA LYS A 87 12.83 10.95 -0.08
C LYS A 87 11.71 11.98 -0.28
N PRO A 88 11.70 13.09 0.48
CA PRO A 88 10.72 14.14 0.29
C PRO A 88 10.99 14.91 -1.01
N LEU A 89 9.93 15.40 -1.66
CA LEU A 89 10.06 16.31 -2.79
C LEU A 89 10.84 17.58 -2.40
N PRO A 90 11.78 18.03 -3.24
CA PRO A 90 12.56 19.23 -2.97
C PRO A 90 11.74 20.52 -3.04
N LYS A 91 10.66 20.49 -3.82
CA LYS A 91 9.69 21.60 -3.98
C LYS A 91 8.29 21.06 -3.70
N ARG A 92 7.40 21.97 -3.25
CA ARG A 92 6.04 21.62 -2.83
C ARG A 92 5.00 22.63 -3.34
N GLY A 93 5.25 23.23 -4.48
CA GLY A 93 4.29 24.05 -5.19
C GLY A 93 3.15 23.18 -5.77
N LYS A 94 2.11 23.82 -6.28
CA LYS A 94 0.95 23.12 -6.82
C LYS A 94 1.32 22.13 -7.93
N LEU A 95 2.21 22.50 -8.83
CA LEU A 95 2.66 21.64 -9.92
C LEU A 95 3.59 20.52 -9.44
N ASP A 96 4.39 20.77 -8.41
CA ASP A 96 5.27 19.75 -7.82
C ASP A 96 4.49 18.62 -7.12
N LEU A 97 3.20 18.84 -6.82
CA LEU A 97 2.33 17.90 -6.11
C LEU A 97 1.25 17.29 -7.04
N MET A 98 1.39 17.47 -8.35
CA MET A 98 0.52 16.80 -9.32
C MET A 98 0.84 15.33 -9.40
N VAL A 99 -0.19 14.49 -9.33
CA VAL A 99 -0.08 13.04 -9.51
C VAL A 99 -0.29 12.69 -10.97
N HIS A 100 0.57 11.82 -11.48
CA HIS A 100 0.51 11.30 -12.85
C HIS A 100 0.26 9.80 -12.81
N ARG A 101 -0.61 9.30 -13.71
CA ARG A 101 -0.80 7.89 -13.96
C ARG A 101 0.31 7.42 -14.89
N GLU A 102 1.15 6.49 -14.42
CA GLU A 102 2.23 5.91 -15.23
C GLU A 102 1.78 4.60 -15.87
N LYS A 103 0.96 3.83 -15.16
CA LYS A 103 0.41 2.58 -15.65
C LYS A 103 -1.00 2.35 -15.12
N GLU A 104 -1.88 1.84 -15.99
CA GLU A 104 -3.21 1.42 -15.58
C GLU A 104 -3.14 0.19 -14.67
N HIS A 105 -3.95 0.21 -13.62
CA HIS A 105 -4.01 -0.87 -12.64
C HIS A 105 -5.43 -0.97 -12.06
N PRO A 106 -5.95 -2.18 -11.77
CA PRO A 106 -7.33 -2.36 -11.29
C PRO A 106 -7.70 -1.51 -10.07
N VAL A 107 -6.76 -1.28 -9.16
CA VAL A 107 -6.97 -0.42 -7.98
C VAL A 107 -7.37 1.01 -8.35
N PHE A 108 -6.88 1.50 -9.50
CA PHE A 108 -7.09 2.87 -9.94
C PHE A 108 -8.05 3.01 -11.12
N GLU A 109 -8.70 1.93 -11.52
CA GLU A 109 -9.62 1.93 -12.66
C GLU A 109 -10.70 3.01 -12.53
N GLY A 110 -10.85 3.84 -13.57
CA GLY A 110 -11.81 4.94 -13.60
C GLY A 110 -11.52 6.09 -12.62
N ILE A 111 -10.34 6.11 -11.98
CA ILE A 111 -9.90 7.21 -11.13
C ILE A 111 -8.95 8.12 -11.91
N ASP A 112 -9.37 9.34 -12.17
CA ASP A 112 -8.50 10.36 -12.76
C ASP A 112 -7.39 10.75 -11.77
N SER A 113 -6.14 10.78 -12.22
CA SER A 113 -4.99 11.18 -11.41
C SER A 113 -5.10 12.61 -10.87
N ALA A 114 -5.81 13.49 -11.57
CA ALA A 114 -6.12 14.83 -11.10
C ALA A 114 -6.95 14.82 -9.79
N MET A 115 -7.80 13.81 -9.59
CA MET A 115 -8.56 13.65 -8.35
C MET A 115 -7.65 13.25 -7.18
N LEU A 116 -6.56 12.56 -7.44
CA LEU A 116 -5.54 12.22 -6.44
C LEU A 116 -4.69 13.45 -6.09
N SER A 117 -4.46 14.32 -7.09
CA SER A 117 -3.66 15.55 -6.92
C SER A 117 -4.32 16.57 -6.02
N PHE A 118 -5.65 16.71 -6.14
CA PHE A 118 -6.39 17.77 -5.46
C PHE A 118 -7.51 17.24 -4.59
N ARG A 119 -7.58 17.78 -3.39
CA ARG A 119 -8.62 17.50 -2.44
C ARG A 119 -9.18 18.82 -1.90
N LYS A 120 -10.44 19.14 -2.20
CA LYS A 120 -11.06 20.43 -1.85
C LYS A 120 -10.14 21.61 -2.20
N GLY A 121 -9.49 21.55 -3.38
CA GLY A 121 -8.56 22.58 -3.86
C GLY A 121 -7.17 22.57 -3.23
N VAL A 122 -6.86 21.64 -2.32
CA VAL A 122 -5.54 21.49 -1.68
C VAL A 122 -4.81 20.31 -2.30
N SER A 123 -3.53 20.50 -2.64
CA SER A 123 -2.64 19.46 -3.17
C SER A 123 -1.77 18.81 -2.10
N GLY A 124 -1.20 17.64 -2.43
CA GLY A 124 -0.21 16.95 -1.62
C GLY A 124 -0.75 16.11 -0.47
N PHE A 125 -2.06 15.80 -0.46
CA PHE A 125 -2.60 14.82 0.48
C PHE A 125 -2.28 13.39 0.07
N TYR A 126 -2.20 13.11 -1.24
CA TYR A 126 -1.88 11.79 -1.75
C TYR A 126 -0.43 11.40 -1.47
N GLY A 127 0.52 12.30 -1.75
CA GLY A 127 1.93 12.08 -1.45
C GLY A 127 2.77 13.33 -1.62
N ARG A 128 3.96 13.33 -1.00
CA ARG A 128 4.89 14.48 -1.00
C ARG A 128 6.34 14.06 -1.18
N GLY A 129 6.56 12.91 -1.77
CA GLY A 129 7.87 12.32 -1.97
C GLY A 129 7.75 10.90 -2.50
N MET A 130 8.81 10.14 -2.41
CA MET A 130 8.84 8.75 -2.84
C MET A 130 9.53 7.85 -1.82
N ASN A 131 9.14 6.59 -1.76
CA ASN A 131 10.01 5.52 -1.33
C ASN A 131 10.64 4.96 -2.61
N PRO A 132 11.96 5.15 -2.86
CA PRO A 132 12.56 4.71 -4.11
C PRO A 132 12.28 3.23 -4.39
N PRO A 133 11.74 2.88 -5.57
CA PRO A 133 11.46 1.50 -5.93
C PRO A 133 12.73 0.69 -6.17
N PRO A 134 12.72 -0.62 -5.99
CA PRO A 134 13.79 -1.49 -6.48
C PRO A 134 13.79 -1.56 -8.02
N GLU A 135 14.88 -2.04 -8.59
CA GLU A 135 14.96 -2.31 -10.02
C GLU A 135 13.87 -3.30 -10.47
N GLY A 136 13.25 -3.03 -11.60
CA GLY A 136 12.17 -3.84 -12.16
C GLY A 136 10.80 -3.67 -11.51
N ALA A 137 10.66 -2.77 -10.52
CA ALA A 137 9.35 -2.46 -9.96
C ALA A 137 8.44 -1.77 -11.01
N GLU A 138 7.17 -2.13 -10.99
CA GLU A 138 6.14 -1.51 -11.81
C GLU A 138 5.66 -0.22 -11.15
N ILE A 139 5.84 0.92 -11.83
CA ILE A 139 5.38 2.22 -11.34
C ILE A 139 3.94 2.44 -11.80
N LEU A 140 3.04 2.69 -10.85
CA LEU A 140 1.62 2.92 -11.12
C LEU A 140 1.27 4.40 -11.16
N ASN A 141 1.74 5.14 -10.17
CA ASN A 141 1.60 6.59 -10.10
C ASN A 141 2.93 7.24 -9.72
N SER A 142 3.10 8.45 -10.20
CA SER A 142 4.21 9.33 -9.83
C SER A 142 3.72 10.70 -9.36
N VAL A 143 4.61 11.52 -8.86
CA VAL A 143 4.30 12.88 -8.40
C VAL A 143 5.31 13.88 -8.92
N GLY A 144 4.80 15.03 -9.33
CA GLY A 144 5.58 16.18 -9.77
C GLY A 144 6.15 16.07 -11.19
N PRO A 145 6.80 17.13 -11.68
CA PRO A 145 7.30 17.22 -13.06
C PRO A 145 8.43 16.23 -13.38
N ASP A 146 9.13 15.75 -12.36
CA ASP A 146 10.20 14.76 -12.50
C ASP A 146 9.70 13.32 -12.33
N HIS A 147 8.38 13.12 -12.27
CA HIS A 147 7.73 11.80 -12.17
C HIS A 147 8.31 10.92 -11.05
N TRP A 148 8.42 11.47 -9.83
CA TRP A 148 8.90 10.71 -8.67
C TRP A 148 7.94 9.58 -8.34
N PRO A 149 8.39 8.31 -8.32
CA PRO A 149 7.54 7.15 -8.05
C PRO A 149 6.80 7.26 -6.71
N LEU A 150 5.48 7.21 -6.75
CA LEU A 150 4.61 7.35 -5.59
C LEU A 150 3.98 6.02 -5.19
N ASP A 151 3.43 5.32 -6.18
CA ASP A 151 2.86 3.99 -6.06
C ASP A 151 3.61 3.03 -6.97
N TRP A 152 4.06 1.92 -6.41
CA TRP A 152 4.74 0.91 -7.19
C TRP A 152 4.53 -0.50 -6.63
N ILE A 153 4.70 -1.49 -7.50
CA ILE A 153 4.65 -2.90 -7.14
C ILE A 153 5.97 -3.56 -7.49
N ALA A 154 6.60 -4.20 -6.51
CA ALA A 154 7.71 -5.11 -6.74
C ALA A 154 7.20 -6.56 -6.64
N THR A 155 7.49 -7.36 -7.65
CA THR A 155 7.11 -8.78 -7.70
C THR A 155 8.37 -9.64 -7.64
N ARG A 156 8.43 -10.57 -6.70
CA ARG A 156 9.50 -11.56 -6.58
C ARG A 156 9.32 -12.68 -7.60
N SER A 157 10.39 -13.37 -7.95
CA SER A 157 10.35 -14.57 -8.81
C SER A 157 9.44 -15.68 -8.28
N THR A 158 9.18 -15.70 -6.97
CA THR A 158 8.25 -16.62 -6.31
C THR A 158 6.78 -16.21 -6.41
N GLY A 159 6.48 -15.09 -7.05
CA GLY A 159 5.13 -14.52 -7.15
C GLY A 159 4.74 -13.59 -5.99
N GLY A 160 5.54 -13.53 -4.92
CA GLY A 160 5.27 -12.59 -3.81
C GLY A 160 5.33 -11.13 -4.24
N ARG A 161 4.42 -10.30 -3.75
CA ARG A 161 4.25 -8.91 -4.20
C ARG A 161 4.31 -7.93 -3.04
N LEU A 162 5.03 -6.85 -3.24
CA LEU A 162 5.03 -5.68 -2.35
C LEU A 162 4.43 -4.50 -3.12
N PHE A 163 3.24 -4.06 -2.73
CA PHE A 163 2.66 -2.81 -3.21
C PHE A 163 3.00 -1.70 -2.20
N MET A 164 3.75 -0.72 -2.64
CA MET A 164 4.17 0.43 -1.86
C MET A 164 3.43 1.69 -2.27
N HIS A 165 2.82 2.38 -1.30
CA HIS A 165 2.28 3.73 -1.46
C HIS A 165 3.07 4.71 -0.58
N ALA A 166 3.77 5.68 -1.20
CA ALA A 166 4.60 6.65 -0.49
C ALA A 166 3.81 7.88 0.01
N GLY A 167 2.66 7.65 0.63
CA GLY A 167 1.75 8.70 1.05
C GLY A 167 1.00 8.40 2.34
N ASN A 168 -0.13 9.09 2.52
CA ASN A 168 -1.04 8.80 3.62
C ASN A 168 -1.83 7.52 3.33
N ASP A 169 -2.39 6.91 4.36
CA ASP A 169 -3.23 5.72 4.19
C ASP A 169 -4.34 5.95 3.15
N PHE A 170 -4.52 5.02 2.23
CA PHE A 170 -5.51 5.11 1.15
C PHE A 170 -6.92 5.41 1.65
N TRP A 171 -7.32 4.81 2.77
CA TRP A 171 -8.62 5.07 3.41
C TRP A 171 -8.75 6.49 3.96
N GLY A 172 -7.64 7.19 4.19
CA GLY A 172 -7.63 8.61 4.58
C GLY A 172 -8.25 9.51 3.51
N PHE A 173 -8.24 9.13 2.23
CA PHE A 173 -8.90 9.86 1.15
C PHE A 173 -10.42 9.90 1.33
N TRP A 174 -11.01 8.84 1.85
CA TRP A 174 -12.43 8.76 2.11
C TRP A 174 -12.86 9.67 3.26
N MET A 175 -12.09 9.72 4.34
CA MET A 175 -12.41 10.50 5.54
C MET A 175 -12.59 12.00 5.28
N ILE A 176 -11.98 12.55 4.24
CA ILE A 176 -12.00 13.98 3.95
C ILE A 176 -12.97 14.33 2.79
N GLY A 177 -13.91 13.45 2.49
CA GLY A 177 -15.13 13.78 1.76
C GLY A 177 -15.00 13.98 0.25
N SER A 178 -14.40 13.03 -0.46
CA SER A 178 -14.62 12.86 -1.88
C SER A 178 -15.29 11.50 -2.13
N PRO A 179 -16.62 11.47 -2.36
CA PRO A 179 -17.32 10.21 -2.69
C PRO A 179 -16.72 9.50 -3.91
N GLN A 180 -16.07 10.26 -4.79
CA GLN A 180 -15.46 9.75 -6.02
C GLN A 180 -14.22 8.86 -5.79
N ASN A 181 -13.58 8.97 -4.61
CA ASN A 181 -12.39 8.16 -4.28
C ASN A 181 -12.73 6.90 -3.47
N LEU A 182 -13.99 6.70 -3.09
CA LEU A 182 -14.47 5.48 -2.40
C LEU A 182 -14.11 4.18 -3.13
N PRO A 183 -14.21 4.11 -4.48
CA PRO A 183 -13.88 2.91 -5.21
C PRO A 183 -12.42 2.44 -5.02
N ILE A 184 -11.45 3.35 -4.77
CA ILE A 184 -10.03 2.97 -4.61
C ILE A 184 -9.85 2.01 -3.45
N VAL A 185 -10.47 2.28 -2.30
CA VAL A 185 -10.33 1.44 -1.10
C VAL A 185 -10.91 0.05 -1.36
N GLN A 186 -12.13 -0.03 -1.90
CA GLN A 186 -12.77 -1.31 -2.22
C GLN A 186 -11.93 -2.09 -3.24
N ARG A 187 -11.49 -1.45 -4.33
CA ARG A 187 -10.66 -2.07 -5.37
C ARG A 187 -9.31 -2.54 -4.86
N LEU A 188 -8.71 -1.80 -3.90
CA LEU A 188 -7.48 -2.26 -3.26
C LEU A 188 -7.73 -3.60 -2.54
N PHE A 189 -8.79 -3.70 -1.75
CA PHE A 189 -9.11 -4.94 -1.05
C PHE A 189 -9.53 -6.06 -2.01
N ASP A 190 -10.28 -5.75 -3.07
CA ASP A 190 -10.60 -6.71 -4.14
C ASP A 190 -9.32 -7.26 -4.79
N TRP A 191 -8.37 -6.38 -5.12
CA TRP A 191 -7.09 -6.78 -5.70
C TRP A 191 -6.24 -7.60 -4.73
N LEU A 192 -6.19 -7.22 -3.45
CA LEU A 192 -5.46 -7.94 -2.41
C LEU A 192 -6.03 -9.37 -2.22
N ALA A 193 -7.34 -9.54 -2.29
CA ALA A 193 -8.01 -10.84 -2.17
C ALA A 193 -7.78 -11.76 -3.37
N THR A 194 -7.51 -11.23 -4.58
CA THR A 194 -7.25 -12.07 -5.76
C THR A 194 -5.86 -12.69 -5.77
N SER A 195 -5.00 -12.28 -4.85
CA SER A 195 -3.58 -12.67 -4.85
C SER A 195 -3.34 -14.16 -4.57
N SER A 196 -4.21 -14.80 -3.82
CA SER A 196 -4.11 -16.22 -3.41
C SER A 196 -4.59 -17.21 -4.47
N ASN A 197 -5.36 -16.76 -5.46
CA ASN A 197 -5.96 -17.68 -6.45
C ASN A 197 -4.98 -18.11 -7.58
N ILE A 198 -3.82 -17.51 -7.69
CA ILE A 198 -2.86 -17.83 -8.76
C ILE A 198 -2.17 -19.18 -8.50
N ASN A 199 -1.98 -19.56 -7.23
CA ASN A 199 -1.29 -20.80 -6.86
C ASN A 199 -2.20 -22.04 -6.82
N SER A 200 -3.53 -21.88 -6.84
CA SER A 200 -4.46 -23.01 -6.77
C SER A 200 -4.85 -23.60 -8.14
N SER A 201 -4.55 -22.89 -9.24
CA SER A 201 -4.90 -23.35 -10.59
C SER A 201 -3.80 -24.15 -11.31
N GLU A 202 -2.57 -24.18 -10.80
CA GLU A 202 -1.45 -24.94 -11.40
C GLU A 202 -1.20 -26.31 -10.76
N SER A 203 -1.92 -26.69 -9.71
CA SER A 203 -1.76 -27.99 -9.05
C SER A 203 -2.72 -29.08 -9.54
N VAL A 204 -3.49 -28.85 -10.62
CA VAL A 204 -4.37 -29.84 -11.27
C VAL A 204 -4.04 -29.92 -12.76
N ALA A 205 -2.90 -30.50 -13.08
CA ALA A 205 -2.57 -31.02 -14.40
C ALA A 205 -1.61 -32.19 -14.28
#